data_c7aa454ce971bd24a7f55d1f6097b60b
#
_entry.id   c7aa454ce971bd24a7f55d1f6097b60b
#
_cell.length_a   1.000
_cell.length_b   1.000
_cell.length_c   1.000
_cell.angle_alpha   90.00
_cell.angle_beta   90.00
_cell.angle_gamma   90.00
#
_symmetry.space_group_name_H-M   'P 1'
#
loop_
_entity.id
_entity.type
_entity.pdbx_description
1 polymer ?
#
loop_
_entity_poly.entity_id
_entity_poly.type
_entity_poly.pdbx_seq_one_letter_code
_entity_poly.pdbx_strand_id
1 'polypeptide(L)'
;MAAGMSVATSAILTSNLLLLPCIKKPVDGALRYRRKNPNLTVCFVLEEKETISSGELSEKRISAAARVKSERFTYLVAAVMSSLGITSMAIVAVYYRFSRQMEGGEVPRAEMLSTFALAFGAAVGMEFWARWAHKAVWHASLWHMHESHHRARGEGAFEVNDIFAIINAVPAIALVSFGFFHKGLIPGLCFGAGLGITVFGMAYMFVHDGLVHRRFPVGPIAHVPYLRSVAAAHQLHHSNKFHGVPYGLFLGPKVAGPH
;
A
#
# COMPACT_ATOMS: atom_id res chain seq x y z
N MET A 1 -18.37 -18.05 43.39
CA MET A 1 -17.33 -17.32 44.16
C MET A 1 -16.66 -16.39 43.19
N ALA A 2 -17.06 -15.16 43.19
CA ALA A 2 -16.42 -13.93 43.65
C ALA A 2 -15.21 -13.59 42.78
N ALA A 3 -15.34 -12.74 41.78
CA ALA A 3 -15.24 -11.28 41.80
C ALA A 3 -13.81 -10.79 42.11
N GLY A 4 -13.25 -10.07 41.18
CA GLY A 4 -12.03 -9.31 41.32
C GLY A 4 -11.94 -8.24 40.21
N MET A 5 -12.76 -7.20 40.33
CA MET A 5 -12.55 -5.93 39.62
C MET A 5 -11.32 -5.24 40.23
N SER A 6 -10.27 -5.07 39.45
CA SER A 6 -9.16 -4.18 39.80
C SER A 6 -9.40 -2.82 39.16
N VAL A 7 -9.75 -1.86 40.01
CA VAL A 7 -9.81 -0.43 39.64
C VAL A 7 -8.39 0.11 39.75
N ALA A 8 -7.80 0.46 38.64
CA ALA A 8 -6.53 1.18 38.63
C ALA A 8 -6.79 2.65 38.97
N THR A 9 -6.40 3.04 40.15
CA THR A 9 -6.44 4.41 40.65
C THR A 9 -5.36 5.23 39.98
N SER A 10 -5.76 6.25 39.26
CA SER A 10 -4.88 7.23 38.64
C SER A 10 -4.06 7.99 39.68
N ALA A 11 -2.78 8.00 39.50
CA ALA A 11 -1.84 8.81 40.28
C ALA A 11 -2.11 10.29 40.03
N ILE A 12 -2.31 11.02 41.12
CA ILE A 12 -2.43 12.47 41.14
C ILE A 12 -1.04 13.05 40.92
N LEU A 13 -0.83 13.64 39.75
CA LEU A 13 0.31 14.53 39.52
C LEU A 13 0.03 15.87 40.21
N THR A 14 0.73 16.16 41.28
CA THR A 14 0.82 17.50 41.85
C THR A 14 1.68 18.36 40.95
N SER A 15 1.04 19.09 40.05
CA SER A 15 1.68 20.12 39.27
C SER A 15 1.75 21.40 40.07
N ASN A 16 2.95 21.92 40.26
CA ASN A 16 3.18 23.27 40.78
C ASN A 16 2.48 24.31 39.89
N LEU A 17 1.38 24.84 40.35
CA LEU A 17 0.66 25.92 39.72
C LEU A 17 1.45 27.21 39.90
N LEU A 18 2.16 27.67 38.88
CA LEU A 18 2.64 29.04 38.77
C LEU A 18 1.42 29.96 38.62
N LEU A 19 1.12 30.72 39.66
CA LEU A 19 0.09 31.77 39.64
C LEU A 19 0.55 32.91 38.73
N LEU A 20 0.11 32.89 37.46
CA LEU A 20 0.21 34.03 36.57
C LEU A 20 -0.95 35.02 36.87
N PRO A 21 -0.71 36.34 36.91
CA PRO A 21 -1.75 37.30 37.19
C PRO A 21 -2.82 37.34 36.11
N CYS A 22 -4.06 37.22 36.51
CA CYS A 22 -5.21 37.24 35.64
C CYS A 22 -5.43 38.68 35.09
N ILE A 23 -5.08 38.92 33.84
CA ILE A 23 -5.31 40.19 33.16
C ILE A 23 -6.78 40.27 32.76
N LYS A 24 -7.54 41.16 33.42
CA LYS A 24 -8.91 41.48 33.03
C LYS A 24 -8.90 42.37 31.79
N LYS A 25 -9.09 41.79 30.61
CA LYS A 25 -9.56 42.55 29.43
C LYS A 25 -10.92 41.98 29.01
N PRO A 26 -11.92 42.83 28.74
CA PRO A 26 -13.20 42.37 28.22
C PRO A 26 -13.00 41.93 26.75
N VAL A 27 -13.35 40.67 26.43
CA VAL A 27 -13.43 40.19 25.07
C VAL A 27 -14.90 40.05 24.72
N ASP A 28 -15.36 40.79 23.73
CA ASP A 28 -16.70 40.67 23.16
C ASP A 28 -16.89 39.27 22.56
N GLY A 29 -17.88 38.56 23.07
CA GLY A 29 -18.22 37.21 22.56
C GLY A 29 -18.26 36.11 23.62
N ALA A 30 -18.09 36.40 24.90
CA ALA A 30 -18.12 35.38 25.95
C ALA A 30 -19.52 34.89 26.24
N LEU A 31 -19.78 33.61 26.03
CA LEU A 31 -20.98 32.91 26.53
C LEU A 31 -21.07 33.03 28.04
N ARG A 32 -22.16 33.68 28.55
CA ARG A 32 -22.42 33.80 29.99
C ARG A 32 -22.86 32.44 30.54
N TYR A 33 -21.97 31.75 31.23
CA TYR A 33 -22.32 30.57 32.04
C TYR A 33 -22.72 31.00 33.45
N ARG A 34 -23.91 30.62 33.90
CA ARG A 34 -24.46 30.96 35.23
C ARG A 34 -23.78 30.09 36.30
N ARG A 35 -23.02 30.71 37.16
CA ARG A 35 -22.29 30.11 38.28
C ARG A 35 -23.25 29.46 39.29
N LYS A 36 -23.08 28.17 39.56
CA LYS A 36 -23.79 27.46 40.65
C LYS A 36 -22.94 27.23 41.91
N ASN A 37 -21.64 27.52 41.88
CA ASN A 37 -20.76 27.31 43.02
C ASN A 37 -19.75 28.46 43.16
N PRO A 38 -19.72 29.20 44.29
CA PRO A 38 -18.90 30.38 44.48
C PRO A 38 -17.41 30.07 44.68
N ASN A 39 -17.03 28.80 44.92
CA ASN A 39 -15.64 28.43 45.26
C ASN A 39 -14.88 27.78 44.12
N LEU A 40 -15.42 27.69 42.91
CA LEU A 40 -14.72 27.11 41.77
C LEU A 40 -14.28 28.20 40.77
N THR A 41 -12.98 28.50 40.74
CA THR A 41 -12.41 29.36 39.70
C THR A 41 -12.05 28.48 38.49
N VAL A 42 -12.84 28.57 37.44
CA VAL A 42 -12.57 27.88 36.18
C VAL A 42 -11.77 28.84 35.32
N CYS A 43 -10.50 28.54 35.10
CA CYS A 43 -9.68 29.22 34.10
C CYS A 43 -9.88 28.54 32.74
N PHE A 44 -10.41 29.28 31.78
CA PHE A 44 -10.40 28.86 30.38
C PHE A 44 -9.09 29.31 29.76
N VAL A 45 -8.30 28.35 29.31
CA VAL A 45 -7.21 28.64 28.37
C VAL A 45 -7.90 28.84 27.02
N LEU A 46 -7.99 30.07 26.57
CA LEU A 46 -8.31 30.35 25.17
C LEU A 46 -7.10 29.89 24.37
N GLU A 47 -7.21 28.74 23.75
CA GLU A 47 -6.30 28.33 22.70
C GLU A 47 -6.45 29.39 21.59
N GLU A 48 -5.46 30.24 21.46
CA GLU A 48 -5.40 31.27 20.41
C GLU A 48 -5.32 30.50 19.07
N LYS A 49 -6.49 30.28 18.47
CA LYS A 49 -6.59 29.69 17.16
C LYS A 49 -5.93 30.70 16.21
N GLU A 50 -4.68 30.46 15.86
CA GLU A 50 -4.00 31.26 14.84
C GLU A 50 -4.92 31.40 13.64
N THR A 51 -5.44 32.58 13.42
CA THR A 51 -6.22 32.91 12.22
C THR A 51 -5.23 33.00 11.06
N ILE A 52 -4.97 31.84 10.46
CA ILE A 52 -4.16 31.74 9.25
C ILE A 52 -4.82 32.66 8.21
N SER A 53 -4.09 33.64 7.70
CA SER A 53 -4.62 34.56 6.70
C SER A 53 -5.02 33.78 5.44
N SER A 54 -6.02 34.26 4.72
CA SER A 54 -6.47 33.64 3.48
C SER A 54 -5.34 33.48 2.44
N GLY A 55 -4.38 34.40 2.43
CA GLY A 55 -3.17 34.36 1.60
C GLY A 55 -2.24 33.20 2.00
N GLU A 56 -1.95 33.06 3.29
CA GLU A 56 -1.10 31.99 3.81
C GLU A 56 -1.70 30.59 3.60
N LEU A 57 -3.02 30.48 3.74
CA LEU A 57 -3.74 29.24 3.44
C LEU A 57 -3.65 28.89 1.94
N SER A 58 -3.73 29.89 1.06
CA SER A 58 -3.58 29.70 -0.39
C SER A 58 -2.16 29.27 -0.74
N GLU A 59 -1.14 29.86 -0.17
CA GLU A 59 0.26 29.50 -0.39
C GLU A 59 0.56 28.07 0.10
N LYS A 60 0.09 27.68 1.28
CA LYS A 60 0.20 26.31 1.80
C LYS A 60 -0.48 25.29 0.88
N ARG A 61 -1.63 25.63 0.29
CA ARG A 61 -2.31 24.76 -0.68
C ARG A 61 -1.54 24.61 -1.99
N ILE A 62 -0.97 25.68 -2.51
CA ILE A 62 -0.17 25.66 -3.74
C ILE A 62 1.10 24.84 -3.54
N SER A 63 1.81 25.03 -2.42
CA SER A 63 3.02 24.28 -2.11
C SER A 63 2.72 22.78 -1.90
N ALA A 64 1.63 22.44 -1.21
CA ALA A 64 1.19 21.07 -1.05
C ALA A 64 0.83 20.39 -2.39
N ALA A 65 0.14 21.11 -3.28
CA ALA A 65 -0.21 20.61 -4.61
C ALA A 65 1.03 20.38 -5.48
N ALA A 66 2.02 21.27 -5.43
CA ALA A 66 3.29 21.13 -6.13
C ALA A 66 4.08 19.93 -5.60
N ARG A 67 4.13 19.73 -4.28
CA ARG A 67 4.75 18.56 -3.66
C ARG A 67 4.11 17.26 -4.13
N VAL A 68 2.79 17.13 -4.05
CA VAL A 68 2.06 15.93 -4.50
C VAL A 68 2.32 15.63 -5.97
N LYS A 69 2.41 16.66 -6.83
CA LYS A 69 2.75 16.48 -8.24
C LYS A 69 4.18 15.95 -8.42
N SER A 70 5.14 16.47 -7.68
CA SER A 70 6.55 16.01 -7.69
C SER A 70 6.67 14.57 -7.21
N GLU A 71 6.01 14.21 -6.12
CA GLU A 71 6.00 12.85 -5.57
C GLU A 71 5.40 11.84 -6.56
N ARG A 72 4.28 12.19 -7.20
CA ARG A 72 3.68 11.37 -8.26
C ARG A 72 4.59 11.19 -9.46
N PHE A 73 5.31 12.23 -9.86
CA PHE A 73 6.27 12.16 -10.96
C PHE A 73 7.44 11.24 -10.61
N THR A 74 8.00 11.38 -9.41
CA THR A 74 9.08 10.51 -8.91
C THR A 74 8.65 9.04 -8.91
N TYR A 75 7.45 8.74 -8.40
CA TYR A 75 6.91 7.39 -8.39
C TYR A 75 6.66 6.86 -9.81
N LEU A 76 6.13 7.69 -10.71
CA LEU A 76 5.93 7.33 -12.11
C LEU A 76 7.25 6.96 -12.79
N VAL A 77 8.30 7.77 -12.60
CA VAL A 77 9.62 7.48 -13.16
C VAL A 77 10.16 6.15 -12.63
N ALA A 78 10.07 5.92 -11.31
CA ALA A 78 10.49 4.66 -10.71
C ALA A 78 9.69 3.47 -11.27
N ALA A 79 8.37 3.59 -11.38
CA ALA A 79 7.50 2.56 -11.93
C ALA A 79 7.79 2.25 -13.40
N VAL A 80 8.00 3.27 -14.23
CA VAL A 80 8.33 3.11 -15.65
C VAL A 80 9.71 2.46 -15.81
N MET A 81 10.72 2.96 -15.11
CA MET A 81 12.09 2.43 -15.22
C MET A 81 12.18 0.99 -14.71
N SER A 82 11.56 0.66 -13.60
CA SER A 82 11.52 -0.71 -13.09
C SER A 82 10.75 -1.65 -14.03
N SER A 83 9.60 -1.23 -14.55
CA SER A 83 8.81 -2.04 -15.48
C SER A 83 9.53 -2.29 -16.79
N LEU A 84 10.16 -1.28 -17.37
CA LEU A 84 10.98 -1.42 -18.58
C LEU A 84 12.20 -2.33 -18.34
N GLY A 85 12.90 -2.14 -17.23
CA GLY A 85 14.04 -2.95 -16.84
C GLY A 85 13.65 -4.42 -16.67
N ILE A 86 12.63 -4.71 -15.87
CA ILE A 86 12.15 -6.07 -15.61
C ILE A 86 11.65 -6.73 -16.90
N THR A 87 10.86 -6.01 -17.71
CA THR A 87 10.33 -6.55 -18.97
C THR A 87 11.45 -6.87 -19.95
N SER A 88 12.41 -5.96 -20.13
CA SER A 88 13.56 -6.18 -21.00
C SER A 88 14.39 -7.36 -20.55
N MET A 89 14.67 -7.46 -19.25
CA MET A 89 15.39 -8.60 -18.67
C MET A 89 14.63 -9.91 -18.87
N ALA A 90 13.31 -9.94 -18.66
CA ALA A 90 12.49 -11.12 -18.87
C ALA A 90 12.52 -11.58 -20.34
N ILE A 91 12.36 -10.66 -21.30
CA ILE A 91 12.44 -10.96 -22.74
C ILE A 91 13.81 -11.54 -23.10
N VAL A 92 14.88 -10.87 -22.66
CA VAL A 92 16.25 -11.32 -22.90
C VAL A 92 16.49 -12.70 -22.27
N ALA A 93 16.04 -12.92 -21.05
CA ALA A 93 16.20 -14.19 -20.35
C ALA A 93 15.46 -15.33 -21.07
N VAL A 94 14.22 -15.11 -21.52
CA VAL A 94 13.44 -16.09 -22.29
C VAL A 94 14.16 -16.40 -23.62
N TYR A 95 14.58 -15.35 -24.35
CA TYR A 95 15.28 -15.51 -25.61
C TYR A 95 16.55 -16.34 -25.45
N TYR A 96 17.46 -15.94 -24.57
CA TYR A 96 18.72 -16.63 -24.38
C TYR A 96 18.57 -18.03 -23.81
N ARG A 97 17.61 -18.25 -22.93
CA ARG A 97 17.36 -19.60 -22.40
C ARG A 97 17.05 -20.56 -23.54
N PHE A 98 16.10 -20.24 -24.40
CA PHE A 98 15.64 -21.15 -25.43
C PHE A 98 16.55 -21.16 -26.67
N SER A 99 17.20 -20.05 -27.04
CA SER A 99 18.16 -20.05 -28.12
C SER A 99 19.33 -20.97 -27.84
N ARG A 100 19.87 -20.98 -26.62
CA ARG A 100 20.96 -21.88 -26.22
C ARG A 100 20.57 -23.37 -26.24
N GLN A 101 19.32 -23.69 -26.05
CA GLN A 101 18.82 -25.05 -26.14
C GLN A 101 18.67 -25.51 -27.60
N MET A 102 18.30 -24.59 -28.47
CA MET A 102 18.14 -24.86 -29.90
C MET A 102 19.49 -24.93 -30.67
N GLU A 103 20.60 -24.49 -30.10
CA GLU A 103 21.95 -24.62 -30.69
C GLU A 103 22.32 -26.09 -31.00
N GLY A 104 21.70 -27.06 -30.31
CA GLY A 104 21.87 -28.50 -30.61
C GLY A 104 20.98 -29.03 -31.75
N GLY A 105 20.23 -28.19 -32.45
CA GLY A 105 19.36 -28.56 -33.55
C GLY A 105 18.00 -29.16 -33.17
N GLU A 106 17.78 -29.46 -31.89
CA GLU A 106 16.49 -29.96 -31.39
C GLU A 106 15.74 -28.86 -30.64
N VAL A 107 14.42 -28.74 -30.93
CA VAL A 107 13.55 -27.82 -30.19
C VAL A 107 13.06 -28.52 -28.93
N PRO A 108 13.36 -28.04 -27.71
CA PRO A 108 12.96 -28.65 -26.46
C PRO A 108 11.48 -28.37 -26.15
N ARG A 109 10.57 -28.90 -26.99
CA ARG A 109 9.13 -28.58 -26.95
C ARG A 109 8.49 -28.87 -25.60
N ALA A 110 8.81 -30.00 -24.97
CA ALA A 110 8.25 -30.39 -23.68
C ALA A 110 8.66 -29.39 -22.58
N GLU A 111 9.93 -28.95 -22.58
CA GLU A 111 10.42 -27.98 -21.63
C GLU A 111 9.81 -26.60 -21.89
N MET A 112 9.70 -26.17 -23.14
CA MET A 112 9.08 -24.90 -23.49
C MET A 112 7.62 -24.85 -23.05
N LEU A 113 6.84 -25.87 -23.41
CA LEU A 113 5.43 -25.95 -23.04
C LEU A 113 5.23 -25.98 -21.52
N SER A 114 6.00 -26.79 -20.79
CA SER A 114 5.90 -26.87 -19.34
C SER A 114 6.33 -25.58 -18.65
N THR A 115 7.38 -24.91 -19.17
CA THR A 115 7.83 -23.60 -18.68
C THR A 115 6.72 -22.56 -18.79
N PHE A 116 6.10 -22.43 -19.96
CA PHE A 116 5.05 -21.45 -20.17
C PHE A 116 3.73 -21.81 -19.47
N ALA A 117 3.40 -23.10 -19.43
CA ALA A 117 2.22 -23.57 -18.67
C ALA A 117 2.37 -23.24 -17.17
N LEU A 118 3.57 -23.48 -16.62
CA LEU A 118 3.82 -23.12 -15.21
C LEU A 118 3.91 -21.62 -15.00
N ALA A 119 4.43 -20.85 -15.95
CA ALA A 119 4.44 -19.40 -15.85
C ALA A 119 2.99 -18.85 -15.78
N PHE A 120 2.10 -19.33 -16.62
CA PHE A 120 0.69 -19.00 -16.56
C PHE A 120 0.04 -19.44 -15.24
N GLY A 121 0.24 -20.71 -14.86
CA GLY A 121 -0.28 -21.26 -13.59
C GLY A 121 0.23 -20.50 -12.36
N ALA A 122 1.51 -20.15 -12.34
CA ALA A 122 2.10 -19.36 -11.28
C ALA A 122 1.51 -17.94 -11.22
N ALA A 123 1.35 -17.27 -12.37
CA ALA A 123 0.74 -15.94 -12.41
C ALA A 123 -0.69 -15.95 -11.85
N VAL A 124 -1.49 -16.96 -12.19
CA VAL A 124 -2.85 -17.16 -11.63
C VAL A 124 -2.78 -17.53 -10.14
N GLY A 125 -1.90 -18.44 -9.77
CA GLY A 125 -1.71 -18.91 -8.39
C GLY A 125 -1.29 -17.82 -7.43
N MET A 126 -0.55 -16.82 -7.93
CA MET A 126 -0.11 -15.67 -7.13
C MET A 126 -1.26 -14.81 -6.59
N GLU A 127 -2.40 -14.77 -7.25
CA GLU A 127 -3.57 -14.06 -6.69
C GLU A 127 -4.05 -14.73 -5.38
N PHE A 128 -4.06 -16.06 -5.33
CA PHE A 128 -4.44 -16.81 -4.13
C PHE A 128 -3.39 -16.68 -3.03
N TRP A 129 -2.11 -16.76 -3.43
CA TRP A 129 -0.99 -16.51 -2.50
C TRP A 129 -1.03 -15.10 -1.94
N ALA A 130 -1.16 -14.09 -2.79
CA ALA A 130 -1.22 -12.69 -2.37
C ALA A 130 -2.41 -12.45 -1.42
N ARG A 131 -3.59 -13.01 -1.72
CA ARG A 131 -4.75 -12.95 -0.85
C ARG A 131 -4.48 -13.56 0.52
N TRP A 132 -3.88 -14.75 0.55
CA TRP A 132 -3.53 -15.42 1.80
C TRP A 132 -2.50 -14.62 2.60
N ALA A 133 -1.40 -14.22 1.97
CA ALA A 133 -0.33 -13.46 2.61
C ALA A 133 -0.84 -12.11 3.12
N HIS A 134 -1.66 -11.42 2.35
CA HIS A 134 -2.28 -10.16 2.74
C HIS A 134 -3.08 -10.29 4.04
N LYS A 135 -3.92 -11.33 4.13
CA LYS A 135 -4.71 -11.62 5.32
C LYS A 135 -3.85 -12.12 6.49
N ALA A 136 -3.03 -13.14 6.26
CA ALA A 136 -2.41 -13.92 7.33
C ALA A 136 -1.06 -13.35 7.80
N VAL A 137 -0.43 -12.50 6.97
CA VAL A 137 0.89 -11.94 7.26
C VAL A 137 0.80 -10.42 7.38
N TRP A 138 0.33 -9.71 6.36
CA TRP A 138 0.36 -8.25 6.33
C TRP A 138 -0.66 -7.63 7.28
N HIS A 139 -1.88 -8.14 7.32
CA HIS A 139 -2.90 -7.74 8.30
C HIS A 139 -2.72 -8.37 9.70
N ALA A 140 -1.69 -9.18 9.90
CA ALA A 140 -1.39 -9.81 11.19
C ALA A 140 0.00 -9.36 11.70
N SER A 141 1.02 -10.21 11.52
CA SER A 141 2.36 -10.01 12.08
C SER A 141 3.12 -8.79 11.51
N LEU A 142 2.84 -8.41 10.25
CA LEU A 142 3.48 -7.28 9.57
C LEU A 142 2.56 -6.05 9.44
N TRP A 143 1.53 -5.97 10.25
CA TRP A 143 0.60 -4.83 10.23
C TRP A 143 1.32 -3.48 10.37
N HIS A 144 2.31 -3.37 11.23
CA HIS A 144 3.08 -2.15 11.44
C HIS A 144 3.74 -1.59 10.16
N MET A 145 4.02 -2.45 9.19
CA MET A 145 4.56 -2.05 7.88
C MET A 145 3.43 -1.75 6.88
N HIS A 146 2.34 -2.53 6.94
CA HIS A 146 1.20 -2.42 6.04
C HIS A 146 0.25 -1.28 6.44
N GLU A 147 0.20 -0.90 7.71
CA GLU A 147 -0.65 0.16 8.23
C GLU A 147 -0.44 1.50 7.52
N SER A 148 0.81 1.80 7.11
CA SER A 148 1.12 3.02 6.35
C SER A 148 0.29 3.15 5.07
N HIS A 149 -0.04 2.01 4.47
CA HIS A 149 -0.84 1.90 3.26
C HIS A 149 -2.35 2.11 3.48
N HIS A 150 -2.85 1.79 4.68
CA HIS A 150 -4.25 2.01 5.09
C HIS A 150 -4.51 3.41 5.64
N ARG A 151 -3.48 4.17 5.94
CA ARG A 151 -3.61 5.55 6.43
C ARG A 151 -3.70 6.55 5.27
N ALA A 152 -4.20 7.75 5.59
CA ALA A 152 -4.09 8.86 4.66
C ALA A 152 -2.60 9.06 4.31
N ARG A 153 -2.33 9.22 3.02
CA ARG A 153 -0.98 9.30 2.49
C ARG A 153 -0.17 10.40 3.20
N GLY A 154 0.97 10.01 3.75
CA GLY A 154 1.93 10.91 4.35
C GLY A 154 2.74 11.70 3.31
N GLU A 155 3.84 12.28 3.73
CA GLU A 155 4.80 12.95 2.86
C GLU A 155 5.76 11.92 2.24
N GLY A 156 6.11 12.14 0.98
CA GLY A 156 7.06 11.31 0.24
C GLY A 156 6.44 10.48 -0.89
N ALA A 157 7.31 10.10 -1.84
CA ALA A 157 6.91 9.31 -3.01
C ALA A 157 6.67 7.83 -2.67
N PHE A 158 7.36 7.32 -1.64
CA PHE A 158 7.35 5.91 -1.24
C PHE A 158 6.77 5.72 0.14
N GLU A 159 6.18 4.55 0.37
CA GLU A 159 5.62 4.10 1.63
C GLU A 159 6.42 2.91 2.19
N VAL A 160 6.32 2.66 3.50
CA VAL A 160 6.96 1.48 4.10
C VAL A 160 6.40 0.19 3.48
N ASN A 161 5.13 0.21 3.09
CA ASN A 161 4.48 -0.91 2.40
C ASN A 161 5.16 -1.29 1.06
N ASP A 162 5.85 -0.36 0.40
CA ASP A 162 6.51 -0.64 -0.90
C ASP A 162 7.63 -1.69 -0.79
N ILE A 163 8.16 -1.93 0.41
CA ILE A 163 9.16 -2.98 0.66
C ILE A 163 8.62 -4.39 0.33
N PHE A 164 7.31 -4.61 0.40
CA PHE A 164 6.73 -5.91 0.05
C PHE A 164 6.90 -6.26 -1.42
N ALA A 165 6.97 -5.26 -2.31
CA ALA A 165 7.31 -5.48 -3.71
C ALA A 165 8.72 -6.05 -3.87
N ILE A 166 9.69 -5.55 -3.08
CA ILE A 166 11.08 -6.03 -3.07
C ILE A 166 11.14 -7.45 -2.50
N ILE A 167 10.49 -7.70 -1.36
CA ILE A 167 10.44 -9.03 -0.72
C ILE A 167 9.87 -10.07 -1.68
N ASN A 168 8.80 -9.75 -2.41
CA ASN A 168 8.19 -10.65 -3.38
C ASN A 168 9.04 -10.83 -4.65
N ALA A 169 9.88 -9.88 -5.01
CA ALA A 169 10.78 -9.99 -6.15
C ALA A 169 11.93 -10.98 -5.90
N VAL A 170 12.39 -11.14 -4.66
CA VAL A 170 13.53 -12.02 -4.33
C VAL A 170 13.31 -13.47 -4.79
N PRO A 171 12.23 -14.19 -4.44
CA PRO A 171 12.02 -15.55 -4.91
C PRO A 171 11.84 -15.62 -6.43
N ALA A 172 11.20 -14.62 -7.06
CA ALA A 172 11.07 -14.57 -8.51
C ALA A 172 12.44 -14.49 -9.20
N ILE A 173 13.31 -13.58 -8.74
CA ILE A 173 14.68 -13.42 -9.25
C ILE A 173 15.48 -14.70 -9.05
N ALA A 174 15.42 -15.33 -7.88
CA ALA A 174 16.13 -16.57 -7.59
C ALA A 174 15.71 -17.70 -8.53
N LEU A 175 14.40 -17.89 -8.73
CA LEU A 175 13.86 -18.92 -9.63
C LEU A 175 14.21 -18.67 -11.10
N VAL A 176 14.08 -17.43 -11.58
CA VAL A 176 14.46 -17.06 -12.94
C VAL A 176 15.95 -17.26 -13.14
N SER A 177 16.80 -16.82 -12.20
CA SER A 177 18.25 -16.98 -12.29
C SER A 177 18.67 -18.44 -12.29
N PHE A 178 18.13 -19.24 -11.37
CA PHE A 178 18.41 -20.69 -11.36
C PHE A 178 18.04 -21.32 -12.70
N GLY A 179 16.84 -21.07 -13.20
CA GLY A 179 16.40 -21.61 -14.47
C GLY A 179 17.17 -21.07 -15.67
N PHE A 180 17.70 -19.85 -15.60
CA PHE A 180 18.51 -19.26 -16.66
C PHE A 180 19.90 -19.92 -16.79
N PHE A 181 20.54 -20.19 -15.65
CA PHE A 181 21.92 -20.74 -15.65
C PHE A 181 21.99 -22.28 -15.80
N HIS A 182 20.86 -22.98 -15.59
CA HIS A 182 20.84 -24.44 -15.65
C HIS A 182 19.90 -24.94 -16.76
N LYS A 183 20.28 -26.05 -17.42
CA LYS A 183 19.49 -26.68 -18.49
C LYS A 183 18.64 -27.82 -17.93
N GLY A 184 17.56 -28.15 -18.62
CA GLY A 184 16.68 -29.27 -18.33
C GLY A 184 15.33 -28.87 -17.74
N LEU A 185 14.47 -29.88 -17.55
CA LEU A 185 13.07 -29.69 -17.19
C LEU A 185 12.88 -28.95 -15.86
N ILE A 186 13.59 -29.37 -14.81
CA ILE A 186 13.43 -28.75 -13.47
C ILE A 186 13.84 -27.29 -13.47
N PRO A 187 15.03 -26.89 -13.99
CA PRO A 187 15.36 -25.48 -14.18
C PRO A 187 14.35 -24.72 -15.05
N GLY A 188 13.79 -25.38 -16.08
CA GLY A 188 12.75 -24.79 -16.91
C GLY A 188 11.47 -24.48 -16.14
N LEU A 189 11.04 -25.40 -15.28
CA LEU A 189 9.90 -25.18 -14.38
C LEU A 189 10.17 -24.04 -13.39
N CYS A 190 11.37 -24.00 -12.79
CA CYS A 190 11.75 -22.90 -11.90
C CYS A 190 11.72 -21.55 -12.63
N PHE A 191 12.26 -21.51 -13.87
CA PHE A 191 12.22 -20.33 -14.71
C PHE A 191 10.78 -19.89 -15.00
N GLY A 192 9.91 -20.83 -15.36
CA GLY A 192 8.50 -20.57 -15.60
C GLY A 192 7.79 -20.03 -14.37
N ALA A 193 8.01 -20.64 -13.20
CA ALA A 193 7.43 -20.16 -11.94
C ALA A 193 7.88 -18.72 -11.63
N GLY A 194 9.18 -18.45 -11.70
CA GLY A 194 9.72 -17.10 -11.47
C GLY A 194 9.20 -16.06 -12.47
N LEU A 195 9.07 -16.44 -13.75
CA LEU A 195 8.47 -15.59 -14.78
C LEU A 195 6.99 -15.27 -14.46
N GLY A 196 6.22 -16.27 -14.04
CA GLY A 196 4.82 -16.07 -13.66
C GLY A 196 4.65 -15.15 -12.45
N ILE A 197 5.48 -15.31 -11.42
CA ILE A 197 5.51 -14.41 -10.25
C ILE A 197 5.85 -12.98 -10.70
N THR A 198 6.82 -12.82 -11.60
CA THR A 198 7.21 -11.50 -12.11
C THR A 198 6.07 -10.83 -12.87
N VAL A 199 5.40 -11.55 -13.77
CA VAL A 199 4.27 -11.04 -14.55
C VAL A 199 3.12 -10.62 -13.63
N PHE A 200 2.79 -11.45 -12.64
CA PHE A 200 1.79 -11.10 -11.64
C PHE A 200 2.17 -9.85 -10.86
N GLY A 201 3.42 -9.76 -10.36
CA GLY A 201 3.91 -8.60 -9.61
C GLY A 201 3.80 -7.30 -10.39
N MET A 202 4.14 -7.31 -11.68
CA MET A 202 3.99 -6.15 -12.56
C MET A 202 2.53 -5.76 -12.76
N ALA A 203 1.65 -6.74 -13.03
CA ALA A 203 0.22 -6.50 -13.18
C ALA A 203 -0.40 -5.98 -11.86
N TYR A 204 0.03 -6.56 -10.73
CA TYR A 204 -0.40 -6.13 -9.40
C TYR A 204 -0.02 -4.68 -9.14
N MET A 205 1.24 -4.32 -9.31
CA MET A 205 1.73 -2.94 -9.13
C MET A 205 0.95 -1.96 -10.02
N PHE A 206 0.75 -2.32 -11.29
CA PHE A 206 0.06 -1.44 -12.23
C PHE A 206 -1.40 -1.18 -11.82
N VAL A 207 -2.13 -2.22 -11.40
CA VAL A 207 -3.52 -2.07 -11.00
C VAL A 207 -3.63 -1.50 -9.59
N HIS A 208 -2.88 -2.02 -8.64
CA HIS A 208 -2.93 -1.60 -7.24
C HIS A 208 -2.43 -0.16 -7.05
N ASP A 209 -1.19 0.11 -7.46
CA ASP A 209 -0.59 1.42 -7.22
C ASP A 209 -1.07 2.46 -8.24
N GLY A 210 -1.20 2.07 -9.51
CA GLY A 210 -1.63 2.98 -10.56
C GLY A 210 -3.13 3.26 -10.54
N LEU A 211 -3.95 2.22 -10.60
CA LEU A 211 -5.40 2.39 -10.75
C LEU A 211 -6.10 2.64 -9.41
N VAL A 212 -5.82 1.82 -8.39
CA VAL A 212 -6.51 1.93 -7.09
C VAL A 212 -6.00 3.11 -6.30
N HIS A 213 -4.69 3.18 -6.05
CA HIS A 213 -4.06 4.23 -5.23
C HIS A 213 -3.69 5.49 -6.02
N ARG A 214 -3.84 5.47 -7.35
CA ARG A 214 -3.61 6.62 -8.24
C ARG A 214 -2.24 7.27 -8.06
N ARG A 215 -1.23 6.45 -7.78
CA ARG A 215 0.16 6.92 -7.60
C ARG A 215 0.76 7.39 -8.93
N PHE A 216 0.26 6.85 -10.06
CA PHE A 216 0.59 7.28 -11.41
C PHE A 216 -0.62 7.08 -12.35
N PRO A 217 -0.66 7.78 -13.51
CA PRO A 217 -1.74 7.63 -14.47
C PRO A 217 -1.66 6.30 -15.22
N VAL A 218 -2.79 5.59 -15.33
CA VAL A 218 -2.89 4.31 -16.04
C VAL A 218 -3.58 4.42 -17.41
N GLY A 219 -3.90 5.63 -17.84
CA GLY A 219 -4.51 5.88 -19.13
C GLY A 219 -5.91 5.26 -19.29
N PRO A 220 -6.27 4.78 -20.51
CA PRO A 220 -7.62 4.29 -20.81
C PRO A 220 -8.02 3.02 -20.06
N ILE A 221 -7.05 2.28 -19.49
CA ILE A 221 -7.32 1.09 -18.68
C ILE A 221 -8.17 1.43 -17.44
N ALA A 222 -8.12 2.68 -16.95
CA ALA A 222 -9.01 3.17 -15.90
C ALA A 222 -10.52 3.06 -16.24
N HIS A 223 -10.86 2.94 -17.50
CA HIS A 223 -12.25 2.84 -17.98
C HIS A 223 -12.73 1.41 -18.19
N VAL A 224 -11.85 0.41 -18.07
CA VAL A 224 -12.24 -1.00 -18.19
C VAL A 224 -13.17 -1.39 -17.04
N PRO A 225 -14.42 -1.85 -17.31
CA PRO A 225 -15.42 -2.07 -16.26
C PRO A 225 -14.96 -3.00 -15.15
N TYR A 226 -14.31 -4.12 -15.51
CA TYR A 226 -13.79 -5.07 -14.53
C TYR A 226 -12.74 -4.45 -13.61
N LEU A 227 -11.81 -3.66 -14.16
CA LEU A 227 -10.75 -3.02 -13.37
C LEU A 227 -11.30 -1.90 -12.47
N ARG A 228 -12.38 -1.23 -12.89
CA ARG A 228 -13.12 -0.31 -12.02
C ARG A 228 -13.73 -1.05 -10.82
N SER A 229 -14.30 -2.23 -11.04
CA SER A 229 -14.82 -3.08 -9.96
C SER A 229 -13.70 -3.56 -9.02
N VAL A 230 -12.52 -3.88 -9.56
CA VAL A 230 -11.32 -4.20 -8.77
C VAL A 230 -10.94 -3.02 -7.87
N ALA A 231 -10.88 -1.82 -8.44
CA ALA A 231 -10.56 -0.62 -7.67
C ALA A 231 -11.59 -0.35 -6.57
N ALA A 232 -12.88 -0.48 -6.88
CA ALA A 232 -13.95 -0.30 -5.90
C ALA A 232 -13.87 -1.33 -4.77
N ALA A 233 -13.66 -2.60 -5.08
CA ALA A 233 -13.51 -3.67 -4.09
C ALA A 233 -12.30 -3.45 -3.17
N HIS A 234 -11.17 -2.99 -3.72
CA HIS A 234 -9.99 -2.68 -2.92
C HIS A 234 -10.18 -1.43 -2.03
N GLN A 235 -10.94 -0.44 -2.49
CA GLN A 235 -11.33 0.69 -1.64
C GLN A 235 -12.22 0.26 -0.45
N LEU A 236 -13.07 -0.76 -0.63
CA LEU A 236 -13.80 -1.37 0.50
C LEU A 236 -12.85 -2.04 1.49
N HIS A 237 -11.80 -2.73 1.00
CA HIS A 237 -10.75 -3.30 1.82
C HIS A 237 -10.07 -2.25 2.72
N HIS A 238 -9.79 -1.05 2.19
CA HIS A 238 -9.24 0.07 2.95
C HIS A 238 -10.24 0.71 3.92
N SER A 239 -11.52 0.39 3.81
CA SER A 239 -12.51 0.90 4.75
C SER A 239 -12.59 0.03 5.99
N ASN A 240 -12.68 0.64 7.17
CA ASN A 240 -12.84 -0.08 8.44
C ASN A 240 -14.19 -0.84 8.57
N LYS A 241 -15.10 -0.68 7.59
CA LYS A 241 -16.46 -1.22 7.66
C LYS A 241 -16.54 -2.74 7.46
N PHE A 242 -15.57 -3.34 6.76
CA PHE A 242 -15.62 -4.73 6.31
C PHE A 242 -14.47 -5.60 6.86
N HIS A 243 -13.84 -5.18 7.94
CA HIS A 243 -12.74 -5.93 8.58
C HIS A 243 -11.64 -6.35 7.61
N GLY A 244 -11.32 -5.49 6.63
CA GLY A 244 -10.30 -5.73 5.64
C GLY A 244 -10.68 -6.69 4.50
N VAL A 245 -11.94 -7.08 4.34
CA VAL A 245 -12.43 -7.86 3.20
C VAL A 245 -12.79 -6.93 2.04
N PRO A 246 -12.42 -7.25 0.78
CA PRO A 246 -11.67 -8.41 0.28
C PRO A 246 -10.15 -8.23 0.37
N TYR A 247 -9.41 -9.32 0.65
CA TYR A 247 -7.94 -9.30 0.71
C TYR A 247 -7.25 -9.56 -0.64
N GLY A 248 -7.95 -10.14 -1.62
CA GLY A 248 -7.43 -10.30 -2.99
C GLY A 248 -7.62 -9.04 -3.83
N LEU A 249 -6.77 -8.88 -4.85
CA LEU A 249 -6.89 -7.75 -5.78
C LEU A 249 -7.81 -8.09 -6.95
N PHE A 250 -7.34 -8.98 -7.86
CA PHE A 250 -8.08 -9.28 -9.08
C PHE A 250 -9.38 -10.05 -8.83
N LEU A 251 -9.42 -10.93 -7.86
CA LEU A 251 -10.65 -11.63 -7.45
C LEU A 251 -11.46 -10.89 -6.38
N GLY A 252 -11.03 -9.70 -5.98
CA GLY A 252 -11.73 -8.86 -5.01
C GLY A 252 -13.20 -8.61 -5.32
N PRO A 253 -13.59 -8.26 -6.56
CA PRO A 253 -15.01 -8.03 -6.91
C PRO A 253 -15.91 -9.23 -6.67
N LYS A 254 -15.41 -10.46 -6.87
CA LYS A 254 -16.19 -11.69 -6.63
C LYS A 254 -16.44 -11.96 -5.15
N VAL A 255 -15.58 -11.44 -4.28
CA VAL A 255 -15.69 -11.59 -2.82
C VAL A 255 -16.51 -10.47 -2.20
N ALA A 256 -16.42 -9.26 -2.75
CA ALA A 256 -17.16 -8.09 -2.28
C ALA A 256 -18.66 -8.16 -2.59
N GLY A 257 -19.08 -8.99 -3.56
CA GLY A 257 -20.46 -9.07 -4.03
C GLY A 257 -20.86 -7.95 -4.99
N PRO A 258 -22.07 -7.99 -5.55
CA PRO A 258 -22.59 -6.91 -6.37
C PRO A 258 -22.88 -5.68 -5.47
N HIS A 259 -22.38 -4.53 -5.88
CA HIS A 259 -22.67 -3.21 -5.29
C HIS A 259 -23.52 -2.38 -6.22
#